data_1de8cd8fb66dc300c9cf1b1c852b353d
#
_entry.id   1de8cd8fb66dc300c9cf1b1c852b353d
#
_cell.length_a   1.000
_cell.length_b   1.000
_cell.length_c   1.000
_cell.angle_alpha   90.00
_cell.angle_beta   90.00
_cell.angle_gamma   90.00
#
_symmetry.space_group_name_H-M   'P 1'
#
loop_
_entity.id
_entity.type
_entity.pdbx_description
1 polymer ?
#
loop_
_entity_poly.entity_id
_entity_poly.type
_entity_poly.pdbx_seq_one_letter_code
_entity_poly.pdbx_strand_id
1 'polypeptide(L)'
;AKNMHGIDWDATAARYRPLVEHVGRRADLNDLIVELIAELRVGHNFVFGGNLPPAEGEAPVGLLGADLRAQDGRWRIARILDGANWDPFNPAPLRRPGLKVSAGDFILAVNGSEVTAAEDIHARLAGTAGLQTTLAVASDASGKGRRNIVVEPVANEGALRLWDWDGDPVVLRNAPILDDGT
;
A
#
# COMPACT_ATOMS: atom_id res chain seq x y z
N ALA A 1 13.28 -3.40 28.71
CA ALA A 1 14.71 -3.52 29.05
C ALA A 1 14.87 -3.39 30.55
N LYS A 2 15.73 -4.23 31.15
CA LYS A 2 15.85 -4.34 32.61
C LYS A 2 16.39 -3.07 33.29
N ASN A 3 17.03 -2.18 32.52
CA ASN A 3 17.61 -0.92 32.98
C ASN A 3 17.31 0.25 32.02
N MET A 4 16.23 0.17 31.25
CA MET A 4 15.83 1.18 30.26
C MET A 4 17.01 1.64 29.37
N HIS A 5 17.89 0.74 28.99
CA HIS A 5 19.13 1.00 28.22
C HIS A 5 20.08 2.01 28.86
N GLY A 6 20.09 2.11 30.19
CA GLY A 6 20.92 3.05 30.94
C GLY A 6 20.35 4.47 31.03
N ILE A 7 19.10 4.65 30.64
CA ILE A 7 18.39 5.93 30.74
C ILE A 7 17.81 6.06 32.16
N ASP A 8 18.00 7.21 32.77
CA ASP A 8 17.26 7.60 33.96
C ASP A 8 15.83 7.96 33.57
N TRP A 9 14.95 6.96 33.65
CA TRP A 9 13.58 7.08 33.20
C TRP A 9 12.77 8.09 34.03
N ASP A 10 13.02 8.18 35.32
CA ASP A 10 12.30 9.11 36.20
C ASP A 10 12.67 10.55 35.88
N ALA A 11 13.94 10.84 35.67
CA ALA A 11 14.41 12.14 35.23
C ALA A 11 13.90 12.48 33.83
N THR A 12 13.87 11.50 32.91
CA THR A 12 13.30 11.67 31.56
C THR A 12 11.81 11.97 31.64
N ALA A 13 11.03 11.16 32.35
CA ALA A 13 9.60 11.39 32.51
C ALA A 13 9.28 12.75 33.15
N ALA A 14 10.09 13.20 34.09
CA ALA A 14 9.94 14.51 34.73
C ALA A 14 10.10 15.67 33.74
N ARG A 15 10.97 15.53 32.73
CA ARG A 15 11.14 16.56 31.66
C ARG A 15 9.92 16.64 30.72
N TYR A 16 9.31 15.50 30.42
CA TYR A 16 8.18 15.46 29.49
C TYR A 16 6.83 15.74 30.15
N ARG A 17 6.69 15.47 31.45
CA ARG A 17 5.42 15.66 32.18
C ARG A 17 4.82 17.06 32.04
N PRO A 18 5.55 18.16 32.15
CA PRO A 18 4.98 19.51 31.98
C PRO A 18 4.43 19.76 30.56
N LEU A 19 4.98 19.06 29.53
CA LEU A 19 4.53 19.25 28.14
C LEU A 19 3.11 18.68 27.91
N VAL A 20 2.67 17.75 28.76
CA VAL A 20 1.31 17.17 28.68
C VAL A 20 0.23 18.24 28.83
N GLU A 21 0.48 19.29 29.61
CA GLU A 21 -0.48 20.40 29.79
C GLU A 21 -0.72 21.22 28.52
N HIS A 22 0.20 21.10 27.55
CA HIS A 22 0.12 21.80 26.26
C HIS A 22 -0.47 20.92 25.13
N VAL A 23 -0.79 19.66 25.42
CA VAL A 23 -1.39 18.72 24.47
C VAL A 23 -2.83 19.11 24.20
N GLY A 24 -3.12 19.62 23.01
CA GLY A 24 -4.46 20.02 22.61
C GLY A 24 -5.23 18.94 21.85
N ARG A 25 -4.52 18.05 21.17
CA ARG A 25 -5.10 17.02 20.30
C ARG A 25 -4.40 15.68 20.50
N ARG A 26 -5.04 14.60 20.07
CA ARG A 26 -4.45 13.25 20.13
C ARG A 26 -3.16 13.14 19.31
N ALA A 27 -3.09 13.85 18.19
CA ALA A 27 -1.85 13.89 17.39
C ALA A 27 -0.68 14.45 18.20
N ASP A 28 -0.88 15.59 18.88
CA ASP A 28 0.16 16.22 19.71
C ASP A 28 0.64 15.27 20.84
N LEU A 29 -0.29 14.46 21.40
CA LEU A 29 0.07 13.43 22.38
C LEU A 29 0.92 12.31 21.77
N ASN A 30 0.57 11.87 20.57
CA ASN A 30 1.35 10.85 19.88
C ASN A 30 2.77 11.36 19.58
N ASP A 31 2.91 12.62 19.12
CA ASP A 31 4.21 13.24 18.88
C ASP A 31 5.03 13.32 20.18
N LEU A 32 4.40 13.73 21.27
CA LEU A 32 5.06 13.79 22.58
C LEU A 32 5.51 12.40 23.05
N ILE A 33 4.71 11.35 22.83
CA ILE A 33 5.08 9.97 23.15
C ILE A 33 6.23 9.50 22.25
N VAL A 34 6.22 9.83 20.95
CA VAL A 34 7.31 9.50 20.03
C VAL A 34 8.63 10.10 20.51
N GLU A 35 8.62 11.37 20.88
CA GLU A 35 9.79 12.06 21.43
C GLU A 35 10.28 11.41 22.74
N LEU A 36 9.36 11.08 23.65
CA LEU A 36 9.68 10.42 24.92
C LEU A 36 10.34 9.05 24.70
N ILE A 37 9.78 8.21 23.81
CA ILE A 37 10.31 6.86 23.57
C ILE A 37 11.62 6.91 22.74
N ALA A 38 11.85 7.97 21.95
CA ALA A 38 13.10 8.16 21.21
C ALA A 38 14.31 8.29 22.15
N GLU A 39 14.11 8.77 23.39
CA GLU A 39 15.15 8.82 24.43
C GLU A 39 15.73 7.43 24.74
N LEU A 40 14.96 6.35 24.52
CA LEU A 40 15.43 4.97 24.71
C LEU A 40 16.49 4.56 23.68
N ARG A 41 16.68 5.34 22.60
CA ARG A 41 17.61 5.08 21.49
C ARG A 41 17.45 3.69 20.87
N VAL A 42 16.21 3.22 20.78
CA VAL A 42 15.85 1.93 20.19
C VAL A 42 15.16 2.18 18.84
N GLY A 43 15.68 1.58 17.78
CA GLY A 43 15.24 1.85 16.41
C GLY A 43 13.87 1.28 16.01
N HIS A 44 13.23 0.46 16.84
CA HIS A 44 11.95 -0.19 16.54
C HIS A 44 10.88 0.16 17.58
N ASN A 45 10.78 1.44 17.92
CA ASN A 45 9.70 1.98 18.74
C ASN A 45 8.69 2.71 17.87
N PHE A 46 7.41 2.38 18.02
CA PHE A 46 6.34 2.98 17.24
C PHE A 46 5.17 3.36 18.14
N VAL A 47 4.48 4.44 17.79
CA VAL A 47 3.25 4.87 18.45
C VAL A 47 2.12 4.80 17.43
N PHE A 48 1.07 4.06 17.75
CA PHE A 48 -0.07 3.86 16.88
C PHE A 48 -1.39 4.15 17.59
N GLY A 49 -2.38 4.54 16.79
CA GLY A 49 -3.77 4.60 17.19
C GLY A 49 -4.11 5.77 18.11
N GLY A 50 -5.19 5.59 18.84
CA GLY A 50 -5.87 6.65 19.57
C GLY A 50 -7.05 7.21 18.77
N ASN A 51 -7.77 8.18 19.36
CA ASN A 51 -8.86 8.88 18.69
C ASN A 51 -8.31 9.94 17.73
N LEU A 52 -7.64 9.49 16.68
CA LEU A 52 -7.26 10.33 15.55
C LEU A 52 -8.48 10.45 14.63
N PRO A 53 -8.86 11.66 14.21
CA PRO A 53 -9.81 11.76 13.11
C PRO A 53 -9.21 11.04 11.89
N PRO A 54 -10.05 10.45 11.03
CA PRO A 54 -9.58 9.97 9.73
C PRO A 54 -8.78 11.09 9.06
N ALA A 55 -7.66 10.77 8.42
CA ALA A 55 -6.92 11.75 7.63
C ALA A 55 -7.91 12.39 6.63
N GLU A 56 -8.18 13.68 6.80
CA GLU A 56 -9.10 14.37 5.91
C GLU A 56 -8.50 14.39 4.51
N GLY A 57 -9.19 13.78 3.56
CA GLY A 57 -8.95 13.97 2.13
C GLY A 57 -8.14 12.92 1.41
N GLU A 58 -7.57 11.91 2.05
CA GLU A 58 -6.88 10.83 1.33
C GLU A 58 -7.79 9.63 1.12
N ALA A 59 -8.54 9.68 0.02
CA ALA A 59 -9.19 8.47 -0.48
C ALA A 59 -8.07 7.48 -0.92
N PRO A 60 -8.08 6.22 -0.41
CA PRO A 60 -7.02 5.27 -0.72
C PRO A 60 -6.93 5.06 -2.24
N VAL A 61 -5.73 5.18 -2.77
CA VAL A 61 -5.47 4.93 -4.18
C VAL A 61 -5.64 3.45 -4.47
N GLY A 62 -6.42 3.14 -5.49
CA GLY A 62 -6.58 1.77 -5.96
C GLY A 62 -5.36 1.31 -6.75
N LEU A 63 -4.73 0.23 -6.29
CA LEU A 63 -3.59 -0.38 -6.95
C LEU A 63 -4.03 -1.59 -7.76
N LEU A 64 -3.48 -1.75 -8.94
CA LEU A 64 -3.91 -2.76 -9.92
C LEU A 64 -3.15 -4.09 -9.83
N GLY A 65 -2.12 -4.17 -9.00
CA GLY A 65 -1.20 -5.30 -8.98
C GLY A 65 -0.39 -5.38 -10.27
N ALA A 66 0.12 -4.26 -10.75
CA ALA A 66 0.83 -4.17 -12.01
C ALA A 66 1.86 -3.04 -12.02
N ASP A 67 2.89 -3.21 -12.84
CA ASP A 67 3.80 -2.12 -13.19
C ASP A 67 3.25 -1.38 -14.40
N LEU A 68 3.09 -0.08 -14.27
CA LEU A 68 2.60 0.79 -15.33
C LEU A 68 3.73 1.68 -15.85
N ARG A 69 3.75 1.92 -17.16
CA ARG A 69 4.74 2.80 -17.81
C ARG A 69 4.05 3.71 -18.81
N ALA A 70 4.49 4.96 -18.85
CA ALA A 70 4.12 5.88 -19.91
C ALA A 70 4.78 5.43 -21.23
N GLN A 71 3.96 5.19 -22.26
CA GLN A 71 4.42 4.83 -23.60
C GLN A 71 3.39 5.30 -24.62
N ASP A 72 3.86 5.86 -25.74
CA ASP A 72 3.03 6.31 -26.87
C ASP A 72 1.85 7.22 -26.43
N GLY A 73 2.09 8.09 -25.44
CA GLY A 73 1.11 9.02 -24.89
C GLY A 73 0.02 8.39 -24.01
N ARG A 74 0.14 7.12 -23.68
CA ARG A 74 -0.80 6.35 -22.84
C ARG A 74 -0.08 5.58 -21.74
N TRP A 75 -0.82 5.07 -20.76
CA TRP A 75 -0.32 4.18 -19.74
C TRP A 75 -0.36 2.73 -20.21
N ARG A 76 0.81 2.11 -20.31
CA ARG A 76 0.96 0.70 -20.68
C ARG A 76 1.13 -0.16 -19.45
N ILE A 77 0.46 -1.29 -19.40
CA ILE A 77 0.69 -2.36 -18.44
C ILE A 77 1.99 -3.06 -18.81
N ALA A 78 3.09 -2.70 -18.16
CA ALA A 78 4.40 -3.29 -18.45
C ALA A 78 4.49 -4.73 -17.94
N ARG A 79 3.92 -4.99 -16.76
CA ARG A 79 3.88 -6.29 -16.12
C ARG A 79 2.64 -6.38 -15.23
N ILE A 80 2.07 -7.56 -15.11
CA ILE A 80 1.02 -7.89 -14.14
C ILE A 80 1.65 -8.80 -13.10
N LEU A 81 1.54 -8.43 -11.83
CA LEU A 81 2.07 -9.20 -10.71
C LEU A 81 1.25 -10.48 -10.53
N ASP A 82 1.91 -11.56 -10.20
CA ASP A 82 1.26 -12.81 -9.82
C ASP A 82 0.90 -12.77 -8.34
N GLY A 83 -0.28 -13.27 -8.02
CA GLY A 83 -0.78 -13.35 -6.65
C GLY A 83 -1.55 -14.63 -6.41
N ALA A 84 -1.93 -14.84 -5.17
CA ALA A 84 -2.72 -15.99 -4.75
C ALA A 84 -4.19 -15.59 -4.62
N ASN A 85 -4.94 -15.57 -5.74
CA ASN A 85 -6.34 -15.11 -5.72
C ASN A 85 -7.30 -15.96 -4.86
N TRP A 86 -6.83 -17.09 -4.35
CA TRP A 86 -7.51 -17.87 -3.30
C TRP A 86 -7.20 -17.38 -1.88
N ASP A 87 -6.17 -16.52 -1.73
CA ASP A 87 -5.78 -15.89 -0.47
C ASP A 87 -6.33 -14.45 -0.44
N PRO A 88 -7.25 -14.12 0.47
CA PRO A 88 -7.83 -12.78 0.56
C PRO A 88 -6.80 -11.70 0.93
N PHE A 89 -5.63 -12.09 1.46
CA PHE A 89 -4.56 -11.17 1.83
C PHE A 89 -3.57 -10.89 0.69
N ASN A 90 -3.64 -11.66 -0.41
CA ASN A 90 -2.75 -11.50 -1.55
C ASN A 90 -3.49 -11.55 -2.91
N PRO A 91 -4.57 -10.76 -3.09
CA PRO A 91 -5.31 -10.75 -4.35
C PRO A 91 -4.54 -9.98 -5.43
N ALA A 92 -4.48 -10.55 -6.63
CA ALA A 92 -3.94 -9.89 -7.83
C ALA A 92 -5.11 -9.37 -8.69
N PRO A 93 -5.44 -8.06 -8.67
CA PRO A 93 -6.62 -7.51 -9.33
C PRO A 93 -6.72 -7.84 -10.81
N LEU A 94 -5.62 -7.72 -11.56
CA LEU A 94 -5.59 -7.98 -13.01
C LEU A 94 -5.40 -9.46 -13.38
N ARG A 95 -5.22 -10.36 -12.40
CA ARG A 95 -5.11 -11.83 -12.59
C ARG A 95 -6.40 -12.58 -12.26
N ARG A 96 -7.48 -11.87 -11.99
CA ARG A 96 -8.77 -12.54 -11.73
C ARG A 96 -9.22 -13.33 -12.96
N PRO A 97 -9.75 -14.56 -12.79
CA PRO A 97 -10.25 -15.36 -13.91
C PRO A 97 -11.31 -14.62 -14.71
N GLY A 98 -11.25 -14.75 -16.04
CA GLY A 98 -12.22 -14.14 -16.95
C GLY A 98 -11.88 -12.71 -17.40
N LEU A 99 -10.89 -12.06 -16.80
CA LEU A 99 -10.43 -10.76 -17.28
C LEU A 99 -9.64 -10.92 -18.58
N LYS A 100 -10.06 -10.14 -19.59
CA LYS A 100 -9.37 -10.10 -20.88
C LYS A 100 -8.35 -8.95 -20.87
N VAL A 101 -7.27 -9.11 -20.13
CA VAL A 101 -6.16 -8.13 -20.02
C VAL A 101 -4.83 -8.88 -19.97
N SER A 102 -3.80 -8.30 -20.55
CA SER A 102 -2.45 -8.86 -20.59
C SER A 102 -1.40 -7.77 -20.41
N ALA A 103 -0.20 -8.19 -19.98
CA ALA A 103 0.96 -7.31 -20.08
C ALA A 103 1.14 -6.89 -21.55
N GLY A 104 1.43 -5.62 -21.77
CA GLY A 104 1.46 -5.01 -23.09
C GLY A 104 0.22 -4.20 -23.45
N ASP A 105 -0.92 -4.46 -22.85
CA ASP A 105 -2.13 -3.64 -23.05
C ASP A 105 -1.94 -2.22 -22.51
N PHE A 106 -2.70 -1.30 -23.11
CA PHE A 106 -2.75 0.11 -22.71
C PHE A 106 -4.04 0.41 -21.97
N ILE A 107 -3.96 1.22 -20.93
CA ILE A 107 -5.13 1.75 -20.23
C ILE A 107 -5.53 3.06 -20.90
N LEU A 108 -6.74 3.11 -21.40
CA LEU A 108 -7.28 4.25 -22.12
C LEU A 108 -8.21 5.11 -21.27
N ALA A 109 -8.96 4.48 -20.34
CA ALA A 109 -9.87 5.18 -19.46
C ALA A 109 -10.06 4.45 -18.12
N VAL A 110 -10.37 5.20 -17.07
CA VAL A 110 -10.79 4.73 -15.76
C VAL A 110 -12.18 5.27 -15.46
N ASN A 111 -13.15 4.40 -15.18
CA ASN A 111 -14.55 4.75 -14.90
C ASN A 111 -15.15 5.69 -15.96
N GLY A 112 -14.83 5.46 -17.24
CA GLY A 112 -15.31 6.25 -18.36
C GLY A 112 -14.52 7.53 -18.64
N SER A 113 -13.64 7.96 -17.74
CA SER A 113 -12.77 9.13 -17.95
C SER A 113 -11.50 8.72 -18.69
N GLU A 114 -11.25 9.31 -19.84
CA GLU A 114 -10.03 9.08 -20.62
C GLU A 114 -8.77 9.43 -19.81
N VAL A 115 -7.73 8.63 -20.00
CA VAL A 115 -6.43 8.80 -19.32
C VAL A 115 -5.32 8.86 -20.36
N THR A 116 -4.42 9.82 -20.20
CA THR A 116 -3.21 9.97 -21.00
C THR A 116 -1.96 9.89 -20.11
N ALA A 117 -0.81 9.66 -20.71
CA ALA A 117 0.46 9.65 -19.98
C ALA A 117 0.91 11.05 -19.49
N ALA A 118 0.19 12.11 -19.86
CA ALA A 118 0.41 13.45 -19.33
C ALA A 118 -0.19 13.64 -17.93
N GLU A 119 -1.05 12.73 -17.50
CA GLU A 119 -1.71 12.74 -16.19
C GLU A 119 -1.17 11.58 -15.33
N ASP A 120 -1.13 11.78 -14.03
CA ASP A 120 -0.86 10.69 -13.10
C ASP A 120 -2.05 9.72 -13.03
N ILE A 121 -1.84 8.49 -13.45
CA ILE A 121 -2.88 7.45 -13.40
C ILE A 121 -3.33 7.16 -11.96
N HIS A 122 -2.46 7.31 -10.97
CA HIS A 122 -2.83 7.10 -9.58
C HIS A 122 -3.84 8.13 -9.08
N ALA A 123 -3.79 9.36 -9.60
CA ALA A 123 -4.83 10.37 -9.32
C ALA A 123 -6.20 9.93 -9.85
N ARG A 124 -6.24 9.21 -10.99
CA ARG A 124 -7.49 8.65 -11.54
C ARG A 124 -7.98 7.40 -10.81
N LEU A 125 -7.09 6.73 -10.10
CA LEU A 125 -7.38 5.57 -9.27
C LEU A 125 -7.62 5.93 -7.79
N ALA A 126 -7.52 7.21 -7.41
CA ALA A 126 -7.84 7.67 -6.07
C ALA A 126 -9.30 7.33 -5.71
N GLY A 127 -9.52 6.77 -4.53
CA GLY A 127 -10.84 6.37 -4.05
C GLY A 127 -11.42 5.11 -4.70
N THR A 128 -10.63 4.36 -5.48
CA THR A 128 -11.12 3.13 -6.13
C THR A 128 -10.74 1.85 -5.39
N ALA A 129 -9.91 1.92 -4.35
CA ALA A 129 -9.51 0.75 -3.59
C ALA A 129 -10.73 0.03 -2.97
N GLY A 130 -10.85 -1.28 -3.23
CA GLY A 130 -11.96 -2.11 -2.77
C GLY A 130 -13.29 -1.85 -3.50
N LEU A 131 -13.30 -1.03 -4.54
CA LEU A 131 -14.50 -0.72 -5.32
C LEU A 131 -14.39 -1.26 -6.75
N GLN A 132 -15.53 -1.69 -7.30
CA GLN A 132 -15.59 -2.08 -8.71
C GLN A 132 -15.22 -0.90 -9.59
N THR A 133 -14.16 -1.04 -10.35
CA THR A 133 -13.59 -0.01 -11.23
C THR A 133 -13.55 -0.52 -12.65
N THR A 134 -14.12 0.24 -13.57
CA THR A 134 -14.10 -0.08 -14.99
C THR A 134 -12.86 0.51 -15.64
N LEU A 135 -12.03 -0.35 -16.23
CA LEU A 135 -10.91 0.07 -17.07
C LEU A 135 -11.24 -0.18 -18.56
N ALA A 136 -11.05 0.83 -19.38
CA ALA A 136 -11.00 0.63 -20.83
C ALA A 136 -9.55 0.32 -21.21
N VAL A 137 -9.32 -0.87 -21.77
CA VAL A 137 -7.99 -1.32 -22.19
C VAL A 137 -7.96 -1.64 -23.68
N ALA A 138 -6.79 -1.57 -24.29
CA ALA A 138 -6.58 -1.89 -25.69
C ALA A 138 -5.21 -2.54 -25.93
N SER A 139 -5.04 -3.23 -27.05
CA SER A 139 -3.76 -3.88 -27.41
C SER A 139 -2.70 -2.88 -27.88
N ASP A 140 -3.09 -1.66 -28.23
CA ASP A 140 -2.19 -0.58 -28.62
C ASP A 140 -2.67 0.79 -28.14
N ALA A 141 -1.81 1.80 -28.25
CA ALA A 141 -2.10 3.16 -27.78
C ALA A 141 -3.18 3.88 -28.63
N SER A 142 -3.44 3.42 -29.86
CA SER A 142 -4.49 3.98 -30.73
C SER A 142 -5.91 3.57 -30.30
N GLY A 143 -6.00 2.56 -29.42
CA GLY A 143 -7.27 2.02 -28.96
C GLY A 143 -7.78 0.83 -29.78
N LYS A 144 -6.95 0.23 -30.62
CA LYS A 144 -7.31 -1.00 -31.33
C LYS A 144 -7.66 -2.12 -30.36
N GLY A 145 -8.79 -2.75 -30.59
CA GLY A 145 -9.28 -3.81 -29.70
C GLY A 145 -9.72 -3.29 -28.32
N ARG A 146 -10.16 -2.01 -28.25
CA ARG A 146 -10.70 -1.41 -27.01
C ARG A 146 -11.78 -2.30 -26.42
N ARG A 147 -11.66 -2.58 -25.15
CA ARG A 147 -12.60 -3.37 -24.36
C ARG A 147 -12.65 -2.86 -22.93
N ASN A 148 -13.78 -3.04 -22.30
CA ASN A 148 -13.92 -2.72 -20.88
C ASN A 148 -13.72 -3.98 -20.06
N ILE A 149 -12.97 -3.84 -18.97
CA ILE A 149 -12.83 -4.84 -17.92
C ILE A 149 -13.25 -4.21 -16.60
N VAL A 150 -13.79 -5.01 -15.70
CA VAL A 150 -14.12 -4.59 -14.34
C VAL A 150 -13.16 -5.25 -13.39
N VAL A 151 -12.46 -4.41 -12.63
CA VAL A 151 -11.48 -4.85 -11.61
C VAL A 151 -11.86 -4.28 -10.26
N GLU A 152 -11.30 -4.84 -9.22
CA GLU A 152 -11.40 -4.31 -7.86
C GLU A 152 -9.97 -4.05 -7.37
N PRO A 153 -9.50 -2.79 -7.51
CA PRO A 153 -8.16 -2.40 -7.06
C PRO A 153 -7.98 -2.60 -5.57
N VAL A 154 -6.76 -2.87 -5.13
CA VAL A 154 -6.42 -3.03 -3.71
C VAL A 154 -5.82 -1.75 -3.14
N ALA A 155 -5.97 -1.54 -1.83
CA ALA A 155 -5.35 -0.39 -1.15
C ALA A 155 -3.85 -0.60 -0.89
N ASN A 156 -3.38 -1.84 -0.91
CA ASN A 156 -1.99 -2.20 -0.67
C ASN A 156 -1.60 -3.42 -1.52
N GLU A 157 -0.50 -3.33 -2.23
CA GLU A 157 0.05 -4.42 -3.03
C GLU A 157 1.43 -4.90 -2.52
N GLY A 158 1.79 -4.55 -1.28
CA GLY A 158 3.07 -4.93 -0.70
C GLY A 158 3.27 -6.45 -0.67
N ALA A 159 2.23 -7.21 -0.34
CA ALA A 159 2.27 -8.66 -0.36
C ALA A 159 2.50 -9.22 -1.78
N LEU A 160 1.85 -8.64 -2.80
CA LEU A 160 2.06 -9.01 -4.20
C LEU A 160 3.49 -8.75 -4.64
N ARG A 161 4.05 -7.59 -4.26
CA ARG A 161 5.43 -7.22 -4.61
C ARG A 161 6.46 -8.07 -3.91
N LEU A 162 6.22 -8.39 -2.64
CA LEU A 162 7.07 -9.30 -1.88
C LEU A 162 7.07 -10.71 -2.49
N TRP A 163 5.88 -11.21 -2.82
CA TRP A 163 5.70 -12.51 -3.47
C TRP A 163 6.42 -12.60 -4.83
N ASP A 164 6.33 -11.54 -5.63
CA ASP A 164 6.99 -11.44 -6.93
C ASP A 164 8.52 -11.31 -6.79
N TRP A 165 9.00 -10.67 -5.73
CA TRP A 165 10.44 -10.49 -5.47
C TRP A 165 11.11 -11.78 -5.01
N ASP A 166 10.47 -12.55 -4.15
CA ASP A 166 11.02 -13.83 -3.65
C ASP A 166 11.02 -14.93 -4.71
N GLY A 167 10.36 -14.72 -5.85
CA GLY A 167 10.44 -15.59 -7.04
C GLY A 167 9.92 -17.01 -6.87
N ASP A 168 9.56 -17.42 -5.65
CA ASP A 168 9.03 -18.76 -5.37
C ASP A 168 8.05 -18.77 -4.18
N PRO A 169 6.77 -19.03 -4.47
CA PRO A 169 5.75 -19.19 -3.41
C PRO A 169 6.04 -20.38 -2.47
N VAL A 170 6.97 -21.25 -2.83
CA VAL A 170 7.35 -22.41 -2.02
C VAL A 170 8.28 -22.01 -0.86
N VAL A 171 9.08 -20.98 -1.01
CA VAL A 171 10.04 -20.53 0.03
C VAL A 171 9.33 -20.08 1.30
N LEU A 172 8.23 -19.34 1.17
CA LEU A 172 7.45 -18.89 2.34
C LEU A 172 6.65 -20.02 3.01
N ARG A 173 6.33 -21.09 2.28
CA ARG A 173 5.64 -22.28 2.85
C ARG A 173 6.58 -23.25 3.56
N ASN A 174 7.86 -23.21 3.22
CA ASN A 174 8.88 -24.12 3.74
C ASN A 174 9.89 -23.43 4.63
N ALA A 175 9.67 -22.16 4.98
CA ALA A 175 10.43 -21.55 6.07
C ALA A 175 10.21 -22.44 7.30
N PRO A 176 11.26 -23.10 7.83
CA PRO A 176 11.09 -23.87 9.05
C PRO A 176 10.53 -22.92 10.09
N ILE A 177 9.38 -23.25 10.66
CA ILE A 177 8.98 -22.69 11.94
C ILE A 177 10.19 -23.00 12.81
N LEU A 178 10.96 -22.00 13.16
CA LEU A 178 12.00 -22.15 14.16
C LEU A 178 11.25 -22.54 15.43
N ASP A 179 11.17 -23.85 15.64
CA ASP A 179 10.77 -24.44 16.90
C ASP A 179 11.88 -23.98 17.87
N ASP A 180 11.59 -22.94 18.62
CA ASP A 180 12.43 -22.41 19.68
C ASP A 180 12.44 -23.34 20.88
N GLY A 181 12.53 -24.64 20.60
CA GLY A 181 12.59 -25.73 21.55
C GLY A 181 13.01 -25.31 22.97
N THR A 182 12.02 -25.02 23.78
CA THR A 182 12.11 -25.04 25.25
C THR A 182 10.94 -25.80 25.82
#